data_b5607adebab3b1f93f1029eb4cdcf3d8
#
_entry.id   b5607adebab3b1f93f1029eb4cdcf3d8
#
_cell.length_a   1.000
_cell.length_b   1.000
_cell.length_c   1.000
_cell.angle_alpha   90.00
_cell.angle_beta   90.00
_cell.angle_gamma   90.00
#
_symmetry.space_group_name_H-M   'P 1'
#
loop_
_entity.id
_entity.type
_entity.pdbx_description
1 polymer ?
#
loop_
_entity_poly.entity_id
_entity_poly.type
_entity_poly.pdbx_seq_one_letter_code
_entity_poly.pdbx_strand_id
1 'polypeptide(L)'
;MVDFADNCLDEDIRPMLETQKHAMRFVEADLSEPLPVKAAYGFCTDVMEHIRPHHVDKVLDNCLAACQHVFFQIATEDDIMGKVVGHKLHLSVHPYEWWLKKFIDRDCIIHWSKEAPGYCLFYVSAWMKGEDVVDKGVLNTDEETIKANVEYNIQRDFMQVQPYPTNDQEVMIVGGGPSLNEHLETIRQKRADGVKLIAINGAYKWCLDNGITPSAMVMVDARPFNVRFTEPVVDHCKYFIASQCDPTVFDGLPKDRTYIWHTSAELLNDILAKHYKTWYPVPGGSTVLLRSIPLFRMLGFKQFHLFGCDSCLDEKEVHHAYEQQENDGQPIIPVNVGGKIFSCNPWMISQAQEFIDLIRMLGDEIELNIYGGLLHHILETGASYADIKEI
;
A
#
# COMPACT_ATOMS: atom_id res chain seq x y z
N MET A 1 15.80 2.79 15.83
CA MET A 1 17.28 2.79 15.60
C MET A 1 17.85 1.52 16.20
N VAL A 2 18.76 0.85 15.51
CA VAL A 2 19.44 -0.37 16.00
C VAL A 2 20.93 -0.13 15.89
N ASP A 3 21.67 -0.38 16.97
CA ASP A 3 23.13 -0.35 17.00
C ASP A 3 23.65 -1.29 18.10
N PHE A 4 24.93 -1.64 18.08
CA PHE A 4 25.53 -2.55 19.08
C PHE A 4 25.84 -1.89 20.41
N ALA A 5 25.79 -0.56 20.49
CA ALA A 5 26.04 0.19 21.72
C ALA A 5 25.29 1.53 21.73
N ASP A 6 24.84 1.95 22.90
CA ASP A 6 24.10 3.19 23.08
C ASP A 6 24.99 4.44 23.19
N ASN A 7 26.31 4.25 23.30
CA ASN A 7 27.27 5.34 23.38
C ASN A 7 27.43 6.12 22.05
N CYS A 8 26.93 5.57 20.96
CA CYS A 8 26.89 6.26 19.67
C CYS A 8 25.74 7.28 19.56
N LEU A 9 24.79 7.28 20.51
CA LEU A 9 23.67 8.21 20.52
C LEU A 9 24.13 9.62 20.91
N ASP A 10 23.78 10.58 20.06
CA ASP A 10 23.95 12.00 20.36
C ASP A 10 23.22 12.39 21.65
N GLU A 11 23.81 13.32 22.44
CA GLU A 11 23.24 13.78 23.70
C GLU A 11 21.85 14.41 23.51
N ASP A 12 21.57 15.02 22.37
CA ASP A 12 20.26 15.61 22.03
C ASP A 12 19.21 14.56 21.70
N ILE A 13 19.61 13.39 21.21
CA ILE A 13 18.69 12.30 20.83
C ILE A 13 18.20 11.51 22.05
N ARG A 14 19.01 11.34 23.08
CA ARG A 14 18.64 10.57 24.29
C ARG A 14 17.34 11.07 24.96
N PRO A 15 17.16 12.38 25.23
CA PRO A 15 15.92 12.90 25.79
C PRO A 15 14.71 12.68 24.87
N MET A 16 14.89 12.71 23.54
CA MET A 16 13.82 12.45 22.56
C MET A 16 13.36 11.00 22.64
N LEU A 17 14.28 10.03 22.76
CA LEU A 17 13.94 8.61 22.92
C LEU A 17 13.16 8.35 24.23
N GLU A 18 13.47 9.09 25.29
CA GLU A 18 12.76 8.99 26.57
C GLU A 18 11.34 9.59 26.52
N THR A 19 11.19 10.71 25.85
CA THR A 19 9.90 11.45 25.78
C THR A 19 8.97 10.95 24.69
N GLN A 20 9.51 10.38 23.60
CA GLN A 20 8.75 9.91 22.43
C GLN A 20 8.76 8.38 22.30
N LYS A 21 8.65 7.65 23.41
CA LYS A 21 8.71 6.16 23.47
C LYS A 21 7.80 5.42 22.50
N HIS A 22 6.70 6.03 22.07
CA HIS A 22 5.76 5.45 21.11
C HIS A 22 6.18 5.67 19.64
N ALA A 23 7.00 6.69 19.35
CA ALA A 23 7.42 7.04 18.00
C ALA A 23 8.88 6.69 17.71
N MET A 24 9.73 6.68 18.73
CA MET A 24 11.17 6.45 18.60
C MET A 24 11.65 5.51 19.70
N ARG A 25 12.46 4.52 19.35
CA ARG A 25 13.18 3.71 20.33
C ARG A 25 14.57 3.34 19.81
N PHE A 26 15.50 3.18 20.73
CA PHE A 26 16.80 2.55 20.49
C PHE A 26 16.74 1.07 20.88
N VAL A 27 17.38 0.23 20.08
CA VAL A 27 17.54 -1.20 20.36
C VAL A 27 19.01 -1.54 20.24
N GLU A 28 19.61 -1.94 21.33
CA GLU A 28 20.98 -2.46 21.35
C GLU A 28 20.98 -3.90 20.83
N ALA A 29 21.65 -4.13 19.70
CA ALA A 29 21.74 -5.44 19.06
C ALA A 29 22.96 -5.55 18.15
N ASP A 30 23.56 -6.74 18.11
CA ASP A 30 24.61 -7.08 17.15
C ASP A 30 23.97 -7.39 15.80
N LEU A 31 24.32 -6.65 14.75
CA LEU A 31 23.81 -6.87 13.38
C LEU A 31 24.19 -8.24 12.81
N SER A 32 25.21 -8.90 13.36
CA SER A 32 25.58 -10.27 12.98
C SER A 32 24.65 -11.34 13.57
N GLU A 33 23.71 -10.97 14.46
CA GLU A 33 22.68 -11.86 14.99
C GLU A 33 21.28 -11.42 14.49
N PRO A 34 20.26 -12.31 14.54
CA PRO A 34 18.91 -11.95 14.12
C PRO A 34 18.39 -10.74 14.89
N LEU A 35 17.93 -9.72 14.16
CA LEU A 35 17.48 -8.49 14.77
C LEU A 35 16.14 -8.66 15.48
N PRO A 36 15.97 -8.19 16.72
CA PRO A 36 14.75 -8.32 17.51
C PRO A 36 13.69 -7.26 17.12
N VAL A 37 13.72 -6.80 15.86
CA VAL A 37 12.82 -5.77 15.33
C VAL A 37 12.35 -6.15 13.95
N LYS A 38 11.16 -5.67 13.59
CA LYS A 38 10.62 -5.73 12.24
C LYS A 38 10.11 -4.36 11.85
N ALA A 39 10.36 -3.95 10.61
CA ALA A 39 9.93 -2.66 10.09
C ALA A 39 9.59 -2.75 8.59
N ALA A 40 8.73 -1.85 8.11
CA ALA A 40 8.46 -1.75 6.68
C ALA A 40 9.69 -1.20 5.93
N TYR A 41 10.39 -0.24 6.50
CA TYR A 41 11.56 0.40 5.88
C TYR A 41 12.75 0.37 6.82
N GLY A 42 13.93 0.10 6.27
CA GLY A 42 15.22 0.18 6.94
C GLY A 42 16.19 1.11 6.21
N PHE A 43 17.01 1.79 6.97
CA PHE A 43 18.14 2.56 6.46
C PHE A 43 19.42 1.99 7.07
N CYS A 44 20.34 1.56 6.21
CA CYS A 44 21.64 1.03 6.58
C CYS A 44 22.69 1.88 5.84
N THR A 45 23.12 2.96 6.47
CA THR A 45 24.02 3.94 5.87
C THR A 45 25.31 4.00 6.65
N ASP A 46 26.42 3.97 5.96
CA ASP A 46 27.78 4.01 6.55
C ASP A 46 28.01 2.92 7.63
N VAL A 47 27.53 1.67 7.32
CA VAL A 47 27.61 0.52 8.23
C VAL A 47 28.33 -0.66 7.58
N MET A 48 27.93 -1.03 6.36
CA MET A 48 28.36 -2.29 5.72
C MET A 48 29.86 -2.34 5.45
N GLU A 49 30.48 -1.22 5.14
CA GLU A 49 31.92 -1.09 4.96
C GLU A 49 32.73 -1.33 6.26
N HIS A 50 32.11 -1.10 7.42
CA HIS A 50 32.73 -1.36 8.74
C HIS A 50 32.61 -2.83 9.17
N ILE A 51 31.74 -3.60 8.53
CA ILE A 51 31.53 -5.01 8.84
C ILE A 51 32.73 -5.84 8.40
N ARG A 52 33.16 -6.78 9.24
CA ARG A 52 34.23 -7.72 8.87
C ARG A 52 33.83 -8.56 7.68
N PRO A 53 34.69 -8.84 6.69
CA PRO A 53 34.34 -9.52 5.45
C PRO A 53 33.57 -10.84 5.62
N HIS A 54 33.89 -11.62 6.65
CA HIS A 54 33.23 -12.90 6.94
C HIS A 54 31.85 -12.76 7.61
N HIS A 55 31.46 -11.56 8.04
CA HIS A 55 30.12 -11.26 8.58
C HIS A 55 29.20 -10.54 7.59
N VAL A 56 29.73 -10.00 6.48
CA VAL A 56 28.96 -9.20 5.53
C VAL A 56 27.67 -9.89 5.07
N ASP A 57 27.79 -11.17 4.69
CA ASP A 57 26.64 -11.94 4.22
C ASP A 57 25.56 -12.10 5.30
N LYS A 58 25.98 -12.41 6.55
CA LYS A 58 25.07 -12.58 7.67
C LYS A 58 24.37 -11.27 8.06
N VAL A 59 25.10 -10.15 8.05
CA VAL A 59 24.54 -8.81 8.34
C VAL A 59 23.54 -8.40 7.26
N LEU A 60 23.85 -8.61 5.98
CA LEU A 60 22.90 -8.37 4.90
C LEU A 60 21.61 -9.20 5.08
N ASP A 61 21.75 -10.50 5.37
CA ASP A 61 20.60 -11.39 5.58
C ASP A 61 19.75 -10.92 6.76
N ASN A 62 20.36 -10.50 7.86
CA ASN A 62 19.64 -10.00 9.04
C ASN A 62 18.93 -8.66 8.77
N CYS A 63 19.56 -7.72 8.07
CA CYS A 63 18.93 -6.45 7.67
C CYS A 63 17.72 -6.69 6.75
N LEU A 64 17.89 -7.55 5.73
CA LEU A 64 16.84 -7.91 4.79
C LEU A 64 15.71 -8.72 5.44
N ALA A 65 16.01 -9.52 6.46
CA ALA A 65 15.01 -10.23 7.23
C ALA A 65 14.25 -9.33 8.21
N ALA A 66 14.86 -8.23 8.67
CA ALA A 66 14.26 -7.31 9.62
C ALA A 66 13.34 -6.28 8.96
N CYS A 67 13.61 -5.91 7.71
CA CYS A 67 12.88 -4.84 7.01
C CYS A 67 12.38 -5.32 5.67
N GLN A 68 11.19 -4.85 5.28
CA GLN A 68 10.57 -5.15 3.98
C GLN A 68 11.37 -4.53 2.84
N HIS A 69 11.73 -3.27 3.01
CA HIS A 69 12.54 -2.50 2.08
C HIS A 69 13.74 -1.94 2.84
N VAL A 70 14.90 -2.00 2.24
CA VAL A 70 16.11 -1.46 2.86
C VAL A 70 16.83 -0.54 1.87
N PHE A 71 17.14 0.66 2.34
CA PHE A 71 18.07 1.54 1.67
C PHE A 71 19.46 1.33 2.25
N PHE A 72 20.42 0.99 1.39
CA PHE A 72 21.82 0.88 1.74
C PHE A 72 22.61 2.02 1.10
N GLN A 73 23.45 2.68 1.90
CA GLN A 73 24.55 3.53 1.44
C GLN A 73 25.84 2.92 1.97
N ILE A 74 26.76 2.59 1.10
CA ILE A 74 27.97 1.82 1.43
C ILE A 74 29.18 2.51 0.83
N ALA A 75 30.20 2.81 1.62
CA ALA A 75 31.43 3.41 1.11
C ALA A 75 32.23 2.38 0.28
N THR A 76 32.73 2.86 -0.87
CA THR A 76 33.53 2.06 -1.83
C THR A 76 35.02 2.44 -1.80
N GLU A 77 35.41 3.32 -0.87
CA GLU A 77 36.77 3.80 -0.69
C GLU A 77 37.23 3.61 0.75
N ASP A 78 38.55 3.55 0.97
CA ASP A 78 39.14 3.52 2.28
C ASP A 78 38.86 4.83 3.03
N ASP A 79 38.59 4.73 4.32
CA ASP A 79 38.33 5.90 5.15
C ASP A 79 39.62 6.73 5.44
N ILE A 80 39.43 8.02 5.66
CA ILE A 80 40.51 8.94 5.98
C ILE A 80 40.84 8.87 7.52
N MET A 81 39.81 8.64 8.33
CA MET A 81 39.93 8.68 9.80
C MET A 81 40.72 7.49 10.36
N GLY A 82 40.70 6.34 9.69
CA GLY A 82 41.48 5.18 10.04
C GLY A 82 42.98 5.49 10.15
N LYS A 83 43.47 6.37 9.28
CA LYS A 83 44.88 6.84 9.35
C LYS A 83 45.15 7.68 10.58
N VAL A 84 44.17 8.41 11.09
CA VAL A 84 44.27 9.27 12.27
C VAL A 84 44.27 8.43 13.57
N VAL A 85 43.38 7.43 13.63
CA VAL A 85 43.24 6.57 14.82
C VAL A 85 44.18 5.36 14.80
N GLY A 86 44.94 5.16 13.74
CA GLY A 86 45.91 4.08 13.60
C GLY A 86 45.34 2.70 13.31
N HIS A 87 44.04 2.63 12.92
CA HIS A 87 43.33 1.40 12.56
C HIS A 87 42.50 1.59 11.31
N LYS A 88 42.44 0.56 10.47
CA LYS A 88 41.54 0.55 9.33
C LYS A 88 40.10 0.44 9.85
N LEU A 89 39.25 1.41 9.50
CA LEU A 89 37.82 1.43 9.89
C LEU A 89 36.94 0.77 8.85
N HIS A 90 37.16 1.06 7.55
CA HIS A 90 36.46 0.36 6.47
C HIS A 90 37.10 -1.01 6.23
N LEU A 91 36.46 -2.05 6.71
CA LEU A 91 36.95 -3.43 6.65
C LEU A 91 36.54 -4.18 5.39
N SER A 92 35.43 -3.76 4.79
CA SER A 92 34.81 -4.39 3.60
C SER A 92 34.59 -3.37 2.49
N VAL A 93 35.72 -2.89 1.92
CA VAL A 93 35.72 -1.96 0.79
C VAL A 93 35.69 -2.74 -0.51
N HIS A 94 34.59 -2.61 -1.25
CA HIS A 94 34.36 -3.30 -2.52
C HIS A 94 33.70 -2.36 -3.52
N PRO A 95 33.91 -2.58 -4.86
CA PRO A 95 33.25 -1.79 -5.89
C PRO A 95 31.75 -2.06 -5.97
N TYR A 96 31.02 -1.17 -6.65
CA TYR A 96 29.57 -1.24 -6.84
C TYR A 96 29.10 -2.62 -7.33
N GLU A 97 29.77 -3.22 -8.33
CA GLU A 97 29.38 -4.51 -8.90
C GLU A 97 29.46 -5.66 -7.90
N TRP A 98 30.39 -5.60 -6.94
CA TRP A 98 30.51 -6.61 -5.90
C TRP A 98 29.32 -6.56 -4.95
N TRP A 99 28.89 -5.36 -4.54
CA TRP A 99 27.71 -5.17 -3.70
C TRP A 99 26.44 -5.49 -4.47
N LEU A 100 26.32 -5.05 -5.72
CA LEU A 100 25.19 -5.40 -6.60
C LEU A 100 25.00 -6.92 -6.69
N LYS A 101 26.12 -7.64 -6.88
CA LYS A 101 26.07 -9.11 -6.92
C LYS A 101 25.56 -9.72 -5.61
N LYS A 102 25.89 -9.15 -4.45
CA LYS A 102 25.37 -9.63 -3.15
C LYS A 102 23.86 -9.58 -3.06
N PHE A 103 23.23 -8.55 -3.63
CA PHE A 103 21.77 -8.43 -3.68
C PHE A 103 21.16 -9.36 -4.74
N ILE A 104 21.79 -9.49 -5.90
CA ILE A 104 21.35 -10.43 -6.95
C ILE A 104 21.43 -11.88 -6.46
N ASP A 105 22.52 -12.28 -5.80
CA ASP A 105 22.70 -13.64 -5.27
C ASP A 105 21.68 -13.98 -4.16
N ARG A 106 20.98 -12.98 -3.63
CA ARG A 106 19.89 -13.09 -2.65
C ARG A 106 18.50 -12.96 -3.25
N ASP A 107 18.41 -12.92 -4.58
CA ASP A 107 17.16 -12.70 -5.32
C ASP A 107 16.41 -11.46 -4.84
N CYS A 108 17.15 -10.43 -4.40
CA CYS A 108 16.54 -9.17 -4.02
C CYS A 108 15.96 -8.46 -5.24
N ILE A 109 14.77 -7.86 -5.05
CA ILE A 109 14.29 -6.86 -5.98
C ILE A 109 15.09 -5.58 -5.77
N ILE A 110 15.80 -5.15 -6.78
CA ILE A 110 16.53 -3.89 -6.78
C ILE A 110 15.63 -2.82 -7.41
N HIS A 111 14.94 -2.06 -6.56
CA HIS A 111 14.04 -1.00 -7.00
C HIS A 111 14.79 0.15 -7.62
N TRP A 112 15.98 0.44 -7.06
CA TRP A 112 16.86 1.48 -7.52
C TRP A 112 18.28 1.24 -7.03
N SER A 113 19.27 1.57 -7.83
CA SER A 113 20.68 1.55 -7.43
C SER A 113 21.48 2.61 -8.17
N LYS A 114 22.55 3.09 -7.57
CA LYS A 114 23.40 4.10 -8.16
C LYS A 114 24.83 3.95 -7.65
N GLU A 115 25.79 3.99 -8.56
CA GLU A 115 27.18 4.25 -8.24
C GLU A 115 27.41 5.76 -8.13
N ALA A 116 28.06 6.21 -7.06
CA ALA A 116 28.43 7.59 -6.84
C ALA A 116 29.91 7.67 -6.42
N PRO A 117 30.59 8.82 -6.56
CA PRO A 117 31.96 8.96 -6.12
C PRO A 117 32.11 8.60 -4.63
N GLY A 118 32.88 7.55 -4.35
CA GLY A 118 33.14 7.08 -2.99
C GLY A 118 32.03 6.23 -2.35
N TYR A 119 30.88 6.06 -3.00
CA TYR A 119 29.74 5.33 -2.44
C TYR A 119 29.00 4.53 -3.48
N CYS A 120 28.31 3.47 -3.03
CA CYS A 120 27.25 2.84 -3.78
C CYS A 120 25.94 2.85 -2.97
N LEU A 121 24.85 2.99 -3.70
CA LEU A 121 23.53 3.18 -3.15
C LEU A 121 22.60 2.09 -3.70
N PHE A 122 21.79 1.46 -2.83
CA PHE A 122 20.85 0.45 -3.22
C PHE A 122 19.54 0.62 -2.45
N TYR A 123 18.42 0.57 -3.15
CA TYR A 123 17.10 0.43 -2.54
C TYR A 123 16.54 -0.92 -2.95
N VAL A 124 16.42 -1.82 -2.01
CA VAL A 124 16.14 -3.24 -2.27
C VAL A 124 15.07 -3.79 -1.35
N SER A 125 14.43 -4.89 -1.78
CA SER A 125 13.64 -5.74 -0.91
C SER A 125 13.96 -7.21 -1.17
N ALA A 126 13.95 -8.03 -0.11
CA ALA A 126 14.16 -9.48 -0.16
C ALA A 126 12.86 -10.27 0.06
N TRP A 127 11.74 -9.62 0.01
CA TRP A 127 10.45 -10.14 0.46
C TRP A 127 9.87 -11.24 -0.41
N MET A 128 10.33 -11.32 -1.65
CA MET A 128 9.78 -12.22 -2.64
C MET A 128 10.70 -13.43 -2.89
N LYS A 129 11.50 -13.79 -1.89
CA LYS A 129 12.31 -15.00 -1.97
C LYS A 129 11.42 -16.24 -2.00
N GLY A 130 11.40 -16.90 -3.14
CA GLY A 130 10.77 -18.21 -3.31
C GLY A 130 9.30 -18.18 -3.71
N GLU A 131 8.77 -17.04 -4.11
CA GLU A 131 7.42 -16.91 -4.66
C GLU A 131 7.49 -16.47 -6.11
N ASP A 132 6.75 -17.16 -6.96
CA ASP A 132 6.49 -16.68 -8.32
C ASP A 132 5.82 -15.32 -8.20
N VAL A 133 6.50 -14.28 -8.70
CA VAL A 133 5.96 -12.92 -8.74
C VAL A 133 4.78 -12.96 -9.71
N VAL A 134 3.58 -12.95 -9.18
CA VAL A 134 2.41 -12.65 -10.00
C VAL A 134 2.64 -11.26 -10.57
N ASP A 135 2.70 -11.19 -11.89
CA ASP A 135 2.94 -9.96 -12.62
C ASP A 135 1.96 -8.88 -12.10
N LYS A 136 2.48 -7.85 -11.44
CA LYS A 136 1.67 -6.76 -10.91
C LYS A 136 0.93 -6.19 -12.10
N GLY A 137 -0.37 -6.43 -12.13
CA GLY A 137 -1.22 -6.21 -13.29
C GLY A 137 -0.88 -4.91 -14.01
N VAL A 138 -0.70 -5.01 -15.30
CA VAL A 138 -0.44 -3.88 -16.19
C VAL A 138 -1.44 -2.78 -15.86
N LEU A 139 -0.97 -1.55 -15.66
CA LEU A 139 -1.83 -0.38 -15.50
C LEU A 139 -2.82 -0.38 -16.67
N ASN A 140 -4.10 -0.35 -16.36
CA ASN A 140 -5.16 -0.40 -17.37
C ASN A 140 -5.30 0.93 -18.17
N THR A 141 -4.48 1.92 -17.85
CA THR A 141 -4.41 3.24 -18.48
C THR A 141 -2.96 3.71 -18.48
N ASP A 142 -2.50 4.24 -19.62
CA ASP A 142 -1.14 4.75 -19.76
C ASP A 142 -0.89 6.02 -18.91
N GLU A 143 0.38 6.27 -18.59
CA GLU A 143 0.76 7.38 -17.73
C GLU A 143 0.45 8.76 -18.33
N GLU A 144 0.51 8.90 -19.65
CA GLU A 144 0.24 10.18 -20.34
C GLU A 144 -1.23 10.54 -20.20
N THR A 145 -2.13 9.58 -20.39
CA THR A 145 -3.58 9.73 -20.15
C THR A 145 -3.86 10.08 -18.69
N ILE A 146 -3.22 9.40 -17.75
CA ILE A 146 -3.37 9.70 -16.31
C ILE A 146 -2.94 11.13 -16.01
N LYS A 147 -1.78 11.57 -16.49
CA LYS A 147 -1.27 12.93 -16.30
C LYS A 147 -2.21 13.97 -16.90
N ALA A 148 -2.68 13.75 -18.13
CA ALA A 148 -3.60 14.65 -18.81
C ALA A 148 -4.94 14.79 -18.05
N ASN A 149 -5.48 13.68 -17.56
CA ASN A 149 -6.70 13.68 -16.73
C ASN A 149 -6.49 14.52 -15.46
N VAL A 150 -5.36 14.29 -14.75
CA VAL A 150 -5.05 15.04 -13.52
C VAL A 150 -4.90 16.54 -13.82
N GLU A 151 -4.12 16.92 -14.82
CA GLU A 151 -3.91 18.32 -15.22
C GLU A 151 -5.22 19.04 -15.56
N TYR A 152 -6.15 18.33 -16.22
CA TYR A 152 -7.46 18.89 -16.54
C TYR A 152 -8.36 19.00 -15.30
N ASN A 153 -8.47 17.94 -14.50
CA ASN A 153 -9.43 17.84 -13.41
C ASN A 153 -9.10 18.77 -12.23
N ILE A 154 -7.82 18.98 -11.91
CA ILE A 154 -7.41 19.88 -10.82
C ILE A 154 -7.76 21.34 -11.09
N GLN A 155 -8.00 21.74 -12.36
CA GLN A 155 -8.40 23.09 -12.73
C GLN A 155 -9.93 23.33 -12.59
N ARG A 156 -10.71 22.29 -12.28
CA ARG A 156 -12.18 22.34 -12.30
C ARG A 156 -12.84 22.90 -11.03
N ASP A 157 -12.04 23.35 -10.07
CA ASP A 157 -12.53 23.99 -8.84
C ASP A 157 -13.48 23.08 -8.00
N PHE A 158 -13.09 21.79 -7.87
CA PHE A 158 -13.70 20.88 -6.91
C PHE A 158 -13.02 21.01 -5.53
N MET A 159 -13.78 20.73 -4.46
CA MET A 159 -13.23 20.70 -3.12
C MET A 159 -12.19 19.56 -3.00
N GLN A 160 -10.96 19.93 -2.63
CA GLN A 160 -9.94 18.92 -2.37
C GLN A 160 -10.22 18.21 -1.04
N VAL A 161 -10.06 16.88 -1.04
CA VAL A 161 -10.07 16.09 0.21
C VAL A 161 -8.91 16.53 1.10
N GLN A 162 -9.18 16.71 2.37
CA GLN A 162 -8.22 17.09 3.40
C GLN A 162 -8.34 16.16 4.61
N PRO A 163 -7.25 15.99 5.39
CA PRO A 163 -7.32 15.25 6.64
C PRO A 163 -8.37 15.84 7.59
N TYR A 164 -9.09 14.95 8.25
CA TYR A 164 -10.09 15.31 9.23
C TYR A 164 -9.77 14.69 10.60
N PRO A 165 -10.13 15.36 11.71
CA PRO A 165 -9.93 14.80 13.04
C PRO A 165 -10.56 13.42 13.17
N THR A 166 -9.89 12.55 13.91
CA THR A 166 -10.40 11.21 14.22
C THR A 166 -11.75 11.29 14.92
N ASN A 167 -12.65 10.38 14.55
CA ASN A 167 -14.00 10.26 15.11
C ASN A 167 -14.32 8.78 15.40
N ASP A 168 -15.38 8.55 16.17
CA ASP A 168 -15.82 7.20 16.59
C ASP A 168 -16.91 6.63 15.68
N GLN A 169 -17.15 7.23 14.50
CA GLN A 169 -18.14 6.71 13.55
C GLN A 169 -17.58 5.48 12.82
N GLU A 170 -18.44 4.49 12.66
CA GLU A 170 -18.15 3.33 11.85
C GLU A 170 -18.43 3.64 10.36
N VAL A 171 -17.62 3.02 9.50
CA VAL A 171 -17.79 3.11 8.05
C VAL A 171 -17.80 1.70 7.44
N MET A 172 -18.70 1.46 6.50
CA MET A 172 -18.67 0.25 5.68
C MET A 172 -18.33 0.61 4.25
N ILE A 173 -17.39 -0.12 3.67
CA ILE A 173 -17.01 -0.05 2.26
C ILE A 173 -17.67 -1.25 1.57
N VAL A 174 -18.45 -0.95 0.54
CA VAL A 174 -19.18 -1.94 -0.24
C VAL A 174 -18.52 -2.04 -1.62
N GLY A 175 -17.85 -3.17 -1.86
CA GLY A 175 -17.27 -3.55 -3.14
C GLY A 175 -18.22 -4.41 -3.97
N GLY A 176 -17.70 -4.92 -5.09
CA GLY A 176 -18.51 -5.69 -6.05
C GLY A 176 -18.38 -7.20 -5.97
N GLY A 177 -17.59 -7.72 -5.02
CA GLY A 177 -17.28 -9.14 -4.96
C GLY A 177 -18.48 -10.06 -4.76
N PRO A 178 -18.35 -11.34 -5.11
CA PRO A 178 -19.48 -12.26 -5.21
C PRO A 178 -20.22 -12.53 -3.90
N SER A 179 -19.57 -12.42 -2.73
CA SER A 179 -20.21 -12.60 -1.42
C SER A 179 -21.22 -11.50 -1.07
N LEU A 180 -21.23 -10.40 -1.80
CA LEU A 180 -22.01 -9.20 -1.46
C LEU A 180 -23.51 -9.49 -1.25
N ASN A 181 -24.10 -10.33 -2.10
CA ASN A 181 -25.53 -10.67 -2.02
C ASN A 181 -25.90 -11.45 -0.74
N GLU A 182 -24.96 -12.19 -0.16
CA GLU A 182 -25.15 -12.96 1.08
C GLU A 182 -25.26 -12.04 2.30
N HIS A 183 -24.68 -10.84 2.20
CA HIS A 183 -24.60 -9.88 3.29
C HIS A 183 -25.59 -8.71 3.19
N LEU A 184 -26.53 -8.74 2.26
CA LEU A 184 -27.47 -7.64 2.00
C LEU A 184 -28.22 -7.21 3.27
N GLU A 185 -28.75 -8.15 4.05
CA GLU A 185 -29.48 -7.83 5.29
C GLU A 185 -28.57 -7.25 6.38
N THR A 186 -27.34 -7.74 6.47
CA THR A 186 -26.33 -7.19 7.42
C THR A 186 -26.00 -5.75 7.04
N ILE A 187 -25.82 -5.46 5.75
CA ILE A 187 -25.56 -4.10 5.23
C ILE A 187 -26.73 -3.18 5.55
N ARG A 188 -27.99 -3.64 5.33
CA ARG A 188 -29.21 -2.88 5.67
C ARG A 188 -29.29 -2.56 7.15
N GLN A 189 -29.03 -3.54 8.01
CA GLN A 189 -29.07 -3.36 9.46
C GLN A 189 -28.01 -2.35 9.89
N LYS A 190 -26.76 -2.52 9.49
CA LYS A 190 -25.68 -1.56 9.83
C LYS A 190 -25.99 -0.15 9.32
N ARG A 191 -26.59 -0.04 8.13
CA ARG A 191 -27.02 1.26 7.59
C ARG A 191 -28.10 1.91 8.45
N ALA A 192 -29.08 1.12 8.95
CA ALA A 192 -30.12 1.57 9.86
C ALA A 192 -29.55 1.99 11.23
N ASP A 193 -28.49 1.32 11.69
CA ASP A 193 -27.76 1.64 12.92
C ASP A 193 -26.87 2.89 12.79
N GLY A 194 -26.84 3.52 11.62
CA GLY A 194 -26.14 4.79 11.39
C GLY A 194 -24.73 4.66 10.82
N VAL A 195 -24.25 3.45 10.53
CA VAL A 195 -22.94 3.21 9.89
C VAL A 195 -22.92 3.89 8.50
N LYS A 196 -21.85 4.62 8.20
CA LYS A 196 -21.71 5.30 6.91
C LYS A 196 -21.39 4.30 5.80
N LEU A 197 -22.23 4.24 4.78
CA LEU A 197 -22.03 3.35 3.64
C LEU A 197 -21.28 4.08 2.51
N ILE A 198 -20.16 3.52 2.11
CA ILE A 198 -19.32 3.97 1.02
C ILE A 198 -19.37 2.91 -0.07
N ALA A 199 -19.91 3.24 -1.22
CA ALA A 199 -19.93 2.35 -2.38
C ALA A 199 -18.74 2.63 -3.30
N ILE A 200 -18.10 1.59 -3.81
CA ILE A 200 -17.00 1.72 -4.77
C ILE A 200 -17.41 1.24 -6.15
N ASN A 201 -17.11 2.03 -7.17
CA ASN A 201 -17.43 1.72 -8.58
C ASN A 201 -18.89 1.21 -8.76
N GLY A 202 -19.08 0.08 -9.46
CA GLY A 202 -20.39 -0.50 -9.75
C GLY A 202 -21.24 -0.92 -8.55
N ALA A 203 -20.62 -1.10 -7.36
CA ALA A 203 -21.39 -1.36 -6.14
C ALA A 203 -22.31 -0.18 -5.76
N TYR A 204 -22.06 1.02 -6.27
CA TYR A 204 -22.96 2.15 -6.12
C TYR A 204 -24.35 1.85 -6.70
N LYS A 205 -24.38 1.37 -7.96
CA LYS A 205 -25.65 0.98 -8.59
C LYS A 205 -26.31 -0.20 -7.89
N TRP A 206 -25.53 -1.22 -7.49
CA TRP A 206 -26.03 -2.35 -6.72
C TRP A 206 -26.74 -1.89 -5.43
N CYS A 207 -26.16 -0.94 -4.70
CA CYS A 207 -26.80 -0.37 -3.51
C CYS A 207 -28.16 0.25 -3.84
N LEU A 208 -28.23 1.08 -4.91
CA LEU A 208 -29.47 1.75 -5.31
C LEU A 208 -30.53 0.75 -5.77
N ASP A 209 -30.16 -0.27 -6.53
CA ASP A 209 -31.06 -1.33 -7.01
C ASP A 209 -31.64 -2.15 -5.83
N ASN A 210 -30.93 -2.20 -4.69
CA ASN A 210 -31.37 -2.83 -3.45
C ASN A 210 -32.03 -1.86 -2.46
N GLY A 211 -32.35 -0.63 -2.90
CA GLY A 211 -33.02 0.38 -2.06
C GLY A 211 -32.15 1.00 -0.99
N ILE A 212 -30.84 0.92 -1.12
CA ILE A 212 -29.86 1.48 -0.16
C ILE A 212 -29.19 2.70 -0.78
N THR A 213 -29.37 3.89 -0.19
CA THR A 213 -28.68 5.10 -0.63
C THR A 213 -27.31 5.18 0.06
N PRO A 214 -26.19 5.15 -0.68
CA PRO A 214 -24.86 5.33 -0.11
C PRO A 214 -24.66 6.73 0.49
N SER A 215 -23.87 6.81 1.56
CA SER A 215 -23.40 8.10 2.11
C SER A 215 -22.36 8.73 1.21
N ALA A 216 -21.56 7.90 0.55
CA ALA A 216 -20.59 8.34 -0.45
C ALA A 216 -20.32 7.27 -1.50
N MET A 217 -19.79 7.73 -2.63
CA MET A 217 -19.24 6.91 -3.72
C MET A 217 -17.76 7.26 -3.89
N VAL A 218 -16.93 6.25 -4.22
CA VAL A 218 -15.48 6.43 -4.50
C VAL A 218 -15.12 5.83 -5.85
N MET A 219 -14.30 6.57 -6.61
CA MET A 219 -13.73 6.12 -7.88
C MET A 219 -12.26 6.50 -7.99
N VAL A 220 -11.48 5.66 -8.69
CA VAL A 220 -10.04 5.88 -8.96
C VAL A 220 -9.65 5.57 -10.40
N ASP A 221 -10.41 4.76 -11.09
CA ASP A 221 -10.10 4.26 -12.44
C ASP A 221 -10.18 5.36 -13.48
N ALA A 222 -9.11 5.50 -14.29
CA ALA A 222 -8.95 6.56 -15.26
C ALA A 222 -9.71 6.36 -16.59
N ARG A 223 -10.32 5.20 -16.80
CA ARG A 223 -10.96 4.87 -18.07
C ARG A 223 -12.33 5.58 -18.25
N PRO A 224 -12.61 6.12 -19.43
CA PRO A 224 -13.81 6.98 -19.67
C PRO A 224 -15.14 6.26 -19.48
N PHE A 225 -15.24 4.96 -19.76
CA PHE A 225 -16.49 4.22 -19.62
C PHE A 225 -16.98 4.10 -18.15
N ASN A 226 -16.14 4.45 -17.17
CA ASN A 226 -16.50 4.43 -15.76
C ASN A 226 -17.52 5.52 -15.37
N VAL A 227 -17.77 6.49 -16.23
CA VAL A 227 -18.87 7.47 -16.06
C VAL A 227 -20.21 6.78 -15.76
N ARG A 228 -20.47 5.60 -16.32
CA ARG A 228 -21.68 4.80 -16.07
C ARG A 228 -21.91 4.45 -14.59
N PHE A 229 -20.86 4.42 -13.79
CA PHE A 229 -20.97 4.10 -12.36
C PHE A 229 -21.43 5.29 -11.51
N THR A 230 -21.40 6.51 -12.06
CA THR A 230 -21.85 7.71 -11.34
C THR A 230 -23.35 7.97 -11.47
N GLU A 231 -24.05 7.18 -12.26
CA GLU A 231 -25.48 7.33 -12.53
C GLU A 231 -26.35 6.27 -11.84
N PRO A 232 -27.54 6.67 -11.35
CA PRO A 232 -28.05 8.03 -11.26
C PRO A 232 -27.41 8.83 -10.12
N VAL A 233 -27.25 10.12 -10.30
CA VAL A 233 -26.86 11.01 -9.20
C VAL A 233 -27.99 11.09 -8.18
N VAL A 234 -27.70 10.80 -6.91
CA VAL A 234 -28.71 10.81 -5.83
C VAL A 234 -28.42 11.89 -4.80
N ASP A 235 -29.50 12.36 -4.16
CA ASP A 235 -29.37 13.34 -3.09
C ASP A 235 -28.66 12.75 -1.87
N HIS A 236 -27.95 13.61 -1.11
CA HIS A 236 -27.20 13.28 0.08
C HIS A 236 -25.99 12.35 -0.09
N CYS A 237 -25.71 11.84 -1.31
CA CYS A 237 -24.48 11.11 -1.60
C CYS A 237 -23.32 12.09 -1.88
N LYS A 238 -22.17 11.85 -1.29
CA LYS A 238 -20.92 12.55 -1.60
C LYS A 238 -20.12 11.74 -2.60
N TYR A 239 -19.46 12.40 -3.53
CA TYR A 239 -18.70 11.77 -4.60
C TYR A 239 -17.20 12.06 -4.39
N PHE A 240 -16.43 11.03 -4.06
CA PHE A 240 -14.98 11.12 -3.90
C PHE A 240 -14.31 10.56 -5.15
N ILE A 241 -13.91 11.45 -6.04
CA ILE A 241 -13.39 11.09 -7.36
C ILE A 241 -11.90 11.40 -7.41
N ALA A 242 -11.08 10.42 -7.76
CA ALA A 242 -9.65 10.63 -7.90
C ALA A 242 -9.35 11.57 -9.07
N SER A 243 -8.35 12.43 -8.90
CA SER A 243 -7.95 13.38 -9.96
C SER A 243 -7.55 12.72 -11.27
N GLN A 244 -7.13 11.47 -11.22
CA GLN A 244 -6.76 10.67 -12.40
C GLN A 244 -7.96 10.10 -13.19
N CYS A 245 -9.18 10.13 -12.64
CA CYS A 245 -10.36 9.67 -13.38
C CYS A 245 -10.57 10.48 -14.66
N ASP A 246 -11.18 9.83 -15.66
CA ASP A 246 -11.54 10.55 -16.89
C ASP A 246 -12.39 11.78 -16.57
N PRO A 247 -12.18 12.93 -17.22
CA PRO A 247 -12.94 14.15 -16.98
C PRO A 247 -14.47 13.99 -17.07
N THR A 248 -14.96 13.08 -17.93
CA THR A 248 -16.40 12.81 -18.08
C THR A 248 -17.04 12.26 -16.81
N VAL A 249 -16.26 11.59 -15.94
CA VAL A 249 -16.75 11.09 -14.64
C VAL A 249 -17.22 12.22 -13.74
N PHE A 250 -16.61 13.41 -13.88
CA PHE A 250 -16.97 14.59 -13.08
C PHE A 250 -18.13 15.41 -13.66
N ASP A 251 -18.41 15.27 -14.98
CA ASP A 251 -19.30 16.20 -15.71
C ASP A 251 -20.75 16.23 -15.20
N GLY A 252 -21.27 15.08 -14.77
CA GLY A 252 -22.66 14.99 -14.26
C GLY A 252 -22.78 15.18 -12.74
N LEU A 253 -21.67 15.38 -12.02
CA LEU A 253 -21.66 15.38 -10.55
C LEU A 253 -21.89 16.78 -9.98
N PRO A 254 -22.63 16.92 -8.84
CA PRO A 254 -22.88 18.20 -8.19
C PRO A 254 -21.61 18.71 -7.49
N LYS A 255 -21.19 19.94 -7.81
CA LYS A 255 -19.94 20.53 -7.29
C LYS A 255 -19.91 20.62 -5.77
N ASP A 256 -21.02 20.89 -5.13
CA ASP A 256 -21.16 21.05 -3.68
C ASP A 256 -21.00 19.73 -2.90
N ARG A 257 -21.04 18.60 -3.57
CA ARG A 257 -20.94 17.25 -2.99
C ARG A 257 -19.86 16.40 -3.65
N THR A 258 -19.08 16.95 -4.57
CA THR A 258 -17.98 16.28 -5.25
C THR A 258 -16.64 16.73 -4.68
N TYR A 259 -15.85 15.76 -4.26
CA TYR A 259 -14.53 15.96 -3.67
C TYR A 259 -13.47 15.31 -4.54
N ILE A 260 -12.49 16.10 -4.96
CA ILE A 260 -11.32 15.59 -5.68
C ILE A 260 -10.26 15.12 -4.69
N TRP A 261 -9.71 13.94 -4.93
CA TRP A 261 -8.62 13.39 -4.15
C TRP A 261 -7.49 12.88 -5.05
N HIS A 262 -6.30 12.70 -4.51
CA HIS A 262 -5.10 12.38 -5.27
C HIS A 262 -4.50 11.08 -4.79
N THR A 263 -4.17 10.18 -5.73
CA THR A 263 -3.42 8.97 -5.41
C THR A 263 -1.97 9.31 -5.09
N SER A 264 -1.37 8.58 -4.14
CA SER A 264 0.07 8.64 -3.90
C SER A 264 0.79 7.93 -5.06
N ALA A 265 1.25 8.74 -6.01
CA ALA A 265 2.01 8.27 -7.17
C ALA A 265 3.05 9.33 -7.56
N GLU A 266 4.31 8.92 -7.72
CA GLU A 266 5.42 9.82 -7.99
C GLU A 266 5.19 10.67 -9.25
N LEU A 267 4.61 10.05 -10.28
CA LEU A 267 4.29 10.70 -11.56
C LEU A 267 3.35 11.92 -11.43
N LEU A 268 2.62 12.07 -10.31
CA LEU A 268 1.68 13.16 -10.07
C LEU A 268 2.27 14.30 -9.26
N ASN A 269 3.38 14.08 -8.54
CA ASN A 269 3.93 15.05 -7.59
C ASN A 269 4.22 16.41 -8.23
N ASP A 270 4.87 16.43 -9.41
CA ASP A 270 5.22 17.67 -10.09
C ASP A 270 3.98 18.43 -10.59
N ILE A 271 2.94 17.73 -11.01
CA ILE A 271 1.68 18.32 -11.47
C ILE A 271 0.95 18.97 -10.29
N LEU A 272 0.83 18.22 -9.19
CA LEU A 272 0.12 18.68 -7.99
C LEU A 272 0.85 19.84 -7.31
N ALA A 273 2.19 19.81 -7.24
CA ALA A 273 3.02 20.85 -6.66
C ALA A 273 2.93 22.19 -7.41
N LYS A 274 2.70 22.16 -8.73
CA LYS A 274 2.49 23.37 -9.53
C LYS A 274 1.13 24.01 -9.27
N HIS A 275 0.13 23.24 -8.89
CA HIS A 275 -1.25 23.69 -8.74
C HIS A 275 -1.62 23.98 -7.29
N TYR A 276 -1.26 23.10 -6.35
CA TYR A 276 -1.60 23.19 -4.94
C TYR A 276 -0.40 23.64 -4.09
N LYS A 277 -0.65 24.52 -3.13
CA LYS A 277 0.34 24.80 -2.06
C LYS A 277 0.49 23.63 -1.10
N THR A 278 -0.61 22.91 -0.87
CA THR A 278 -0.66 21.72 -0.03
C THR A 278 -1.65 20.75 -0.64
N TRP A 279 -1.26 19.49 -0.74
CA TRP A 279 -2.13 18.39 -1.18
C TRP A 279 -1.89 17.18 -0.30
N TYR A 280 -2.84 16.27 -0.31
CA TYR A 280 -2.84 15.09 0.56
C TYR A 280 -2.95 13.83 -0.29
N PRO A 281 -1.82 13.21 -0.66
CA PRO A 281 -1.82 11.99 -1.46
C PRO A 281 -2.31 10.81 -0.63
N VAL A 282 -3.22 10.03 -1.19
CA VAL A 282 -3.79 8.83 -0.58
C VAL A 282 -2.95 7.62 -0.96
N PRO A 283 -2.27 6.96 -0.01
CA PRO A 283 -1.56 5.72 -0.25
C PRO A 283 -2.53 4.56 -0.50
N GLY A 284 -2.00 3.37 -0.69
CA GLY A 284 -2.76 2.14 -0.92
C GLY A 284 -2.34 1.46 -2.21
N GLY A 285 -2.97 0.34 -2.54
CA GLY A 285 -2.65 -0.46 -3.71
C GLY A 285 -3.22 0.06 -5.03
N SER A 286 -3.29 -0.82 -6.00
CA SER A 286 -3.73 -0.55 -7.37
C SER A 286 -5.25 -0.38 -7.51
N THR A 287 -6.03 -0.83 -6.53
CA THR A 287 -7.50 -0.86 -6.65
C THR A 287 -8.20 0.23 -5.83
N VAL A 288 -9.43 0.57 -6.24
CA VAL A 288 -10.27 1.53 -5.51
C VAL A 288 -10.55 1.07 -4.08
N LEU A 289 -10.70 -0.24 -3.83
CA LEU A 289 -10.88 -0.79 -2.49
C LEU A 289 -9.72 -0.42 -1.58
N LEU A 290 -8.50 -0.75 -2.00
CA LEU A 290 -7.29 -0.54 -1.19
C LEU A 290 -6.99 0.95 -0.96
N ARG A 291 -7.39 1.82 -1.90
CA ARG A 291 -7.29 3.29 -1.75
C ARG A 291 -8.39 3.86 -0.85
N SER A 292 -9.57 3.24 -0.83
CA SER A 292 -10.69 3.74 -0.02
C SER A 292 -10.41 3.62 1.49
N ILE A 293 -9.71 2.60 1.94
CA ILE A 293 -9.39 2.42 3.37
C ILE A 293 -8.55 3.61 3.89
N PRO A 294 -7.36 3.94 3.37
CA PRO A 294 -6.59 5.09 3.84
C PRO A 294 -7.27 6.43 3.53
N LEU A 295 -8.06 6.55 2.46
CA LEU A 295 -8.85 7.74 2.19
C LEU A 295 -9.83 8.05 3.35
N PHE A 296 -10.59 7.05 3.78
CA PHE A 296 -11.52 7.24 4.89
C PHE A 296 -10.83 7.26 6.25
N ARG A 297 -9.66 6.61 6.40
CA ARG A 297 -8.81 6.81 7.58
C ARG A 297 -8.33 8.26 7.69
N MET A 298 -7.93 8.87 6.58
CA MET A 298 -7.56 10.30 6.52
C MET A 298 -8.76 11.21 6.86
N LEU A 299 -9.99 10.79 6.53
CA LEU A 299 -11.23 11.47 6.92
C LEU A 299 -11.66 11.21 8.38
N GLY A 300 -10.82 10.53 9.16
CA GLY A 300 -11.00 10.36 10.60
C GLY A 300 -11.65 9.07 11.05
N PHE A 301 -12.06 8.17 10.15
CA PHE A 301 -12.65 6.89 10.51
C PHE A 301 -11.58 5.89 10.98
N LYS A 302 -11.94 5.07 11.98
CA LYS A 302 -11.07 4.02 12.51
C LYS A 302 -11.67 2.62 12.39
N GLN A 303 -13.00 2.51 12.40
CA GLN A 303 -13.71 1.24 12.39
C GLN A 303 -14.32 1.00 11.01
N PHE A 304 -13.83 -0.05 10.35
CA PHE A 304 -14.18 -0.38 8.97
C PHE A 304 -14.87 -1.75 8.88
N HIS A 305 -15.92 -1.80 8.06
CA HIS A 305 -16.59 -3.03 7.64
C HIS A 305 -16.46 -3.15 6.12
N LEU A 306 -15.90 -4.25 5.62
CA LEU A 306 -15.69 -4.47 4.19
C LEU A 306 -16.62 -5.57 3.70
N PHE A 307 -17.54 -5.24 2.77
CA PHE A 307 -18.49 -6.16 2.16
C PHE A 307 -18.25 -6.26 0.65
N GLY A 308 -18.33 -7.46 0.07
CA GLY A 308 -18.03 -7.68 -1.33
C GLY A 308 -16.61 -7.29 -1.74
N CYS A 309 -15.67 -7.52 -0.82
CA CYS A 309 -14.24 -7.24 -0.97
C CYS A 309 -13.46 -8.55 -0.98
N ASP A 310 -13.89 -9.49 -1.80
CA ASP A 310 -13.54 -10.92 -1.72
C ASP A 310 -12.12 -11.23 -2.18
N SER A 311 -11.63 -10.56 -3.25
CA SER A 311 -10.38 -10.91 -3.96
C SER A 311 -10.27 -12.37 -4.36
N CYS A 312 -11.40 -13.03 -4.60
CA CYS A 312 -11.51 -14.37 -5.17
C CYS A 312 -12.84 -14.51 -5.90
N LEU A 313 -12.95 -15.56 -6.72
CA LEU A 313 -14.18 -15.97 -7.37
C LEU A 313 -15.05 -16.78 -6.40
N ASP A 314 -16.34 -16.87 -6.68
CA ASP A 314 -17.24 -17.80 -5.99
C ASP A 314 -17.09 -19.24 -6.53
N GLU A 315 -17.90 -20.16 -5.99
CA GLU A 315 -17.92 -21.58 -6.42
C GLU A 315 -18.39 -21.77 -7.89
N LYS A 316 -18.98 -20.74 -8.49
CA LYS A 316 -19.42 -20.74 -9.91
C LYS A 316 -18.47 -19.95 -10.80
N GLU A 317 -17.29 -19.62 -10.29
CA GLU A 317 -16.27 -18.82 -10.99
C GLU A 317 -16.75 -17.38 -11.35
N VAL A 318 -17.69 -16.83 -10.57
CA VAL A 318 -18.17 -15.47 -10.74
C VAL A 318 -17.33 -14.49 -9.93
N HIS A 319 -16.95 -13.36 -10.54
CA HIS A 319 -16.10 -12.35 -9.91
C HIS A 319 -16.85 -11.18 -9.27
N HIS A 320 -18.14 -10.96 -9.63
CA HIS A 320 -18.95 -9.86 -9.10
C HIS A 320 -20.37 -10.33 -8.76
N ALA A 321 -20.98 -9.70 -7.78
CA ALA A 321 -22.37 -9.92 -7.38
C ALA A 321 -23.40 -9.37 -8.39
N TYR A 322 -22.94 -8.63 -9.39
CA TYR A 322 -23.72 -8.04 -10.48
C TYR A 322 -22.96 -8.18 -11.80
N GLU A 323 -23.65 -8.00 -12.93
CA GLU A 323 -23.06 -8.13 -14.25
C GLU A 323 -21.96 -7.07 -14.48
N GLN A 324 -20.75 -7.55 -14.78
CA GLN A 324 -19.59 -6.72 -15.11
C GLN A 324 -18.65 -7.49 -16.04
N GLN A 325 -18.60 -7.09 -17.31
CA GLN A 325 -17.94 -7.85 -18.38
C GLN A 325 -16.45 -7.55 -18.53
N GLU A 326 -15.93 -6.46 -17.96
CA GLU A 326 -14.57 -6.00 -18.16
C GLU A 326 -13.49 -6.96 -17.62
N ASN A 327 -13.88 -7.84 -16.72
CA ASN A 327 -13.00 -8.84 -16.12
C ASN A 327 -13.28 -10.27 -16.63
N ASP A 328 -14.20 -10.42 -17.58
CA ASP A 328 -14.52 -11.74 -18.14
C ASP A 328 -13.34 -12.31 -18.94
N GLY A 329 -13.21 -13.65 -18.93
CA GLY A 329 -12.19 -14.36 -19.70
C GLY A 329 -10.77 -14.26 -19.15
N GLN A 330 -10.58 -13.75 -17.95
CA GLN A 330 -9.28 -13.77 -17.27
C GLN A 330 -8.91 -15.20 -16.85
N PRO A 331 -7.60 -15.54 -16.82
CA PRO A 331 -7.16 -16.84 -16.30
C PRO A 331 -7.64 -17.04 -14.86
N ILE A 332 -8.02 -18.28 -14.55
CA ILE A 332 -8.38 -18.68 -13.18
C ILE A 332 -7.21 -19.46 -12.62
N ILE A 333 -6.68 -18.97 -11.51
CA ILE A 333 -5.53 -19.52 -10.82
C ILE A 333 -6.00 -20.02 -9.45
N PRO A 334 -5.85 -21.33 -9.14
CA PRO A 334 -6.10 -21.80 -7.79
C PRO A 334 -4.97 -21.39 -6.87
N VAL A 335 -5.33 -20.81 -5.73
CA VAL A 335 -4.40 -20.25 -4.74
C VAL A 335 -4.68 -20.92 -3.39
N ASN A 336 -3.66 -21.49 -2.79
CA ASN A 336 -3.73 -22.04 -1.42
C ASN A 336 -3.24 -20.98 -0.43
N VAL A 337 -4.05 -20.64 0.55
CA VAL A 337 -3.69 -19.76 1.64
C VAL A 337 -4.02 -20.43 2.97
N GLY A 338 -2.98 -20.79 3.72
CA GLY A 338 -3.16 -21.44 5.02
C GLY A 338 -3.94 -22.75 4.99
N GLY A 339 -3.90 -23.52 3.88
CA GLY A 339 -4.61 -24.78 3.70
C GLY A 339 -6.00 -24.65 3.07
N LYS A 340 -6.51 -23.43 2.83
CA LYS A 340 -7.76 -23.19 2.11
C LYS A 340 -7.48 -22.74 0.66
N ILE A 341 -8.18 -23.36 -0.30
CA ILE A 341 -8.02 -23.08 -1.73
C ILE A 341 -9.05 -22.04 -2.16
N PHE A 342 -8.59 -21.03 -2.90
CA PHE A 342 -9.39 -20.01 -3.54
C PHE A 342 -9.15 -19.98 -5.04
N SER A 343 -10.18 -19.76 -5.83
CA SER A 343 -10.05 -19.51 -7.27
C SER A 343 -9.90 -18.00 -7.48
N CYS A 344 -8.84 -17.55 -8.14
CA CYS A 344 -8.50 -16.14 -8.29
C CYS A 344 -8.17 -15.81 -9.74
N ASN A 345 -8.43 -14.57 -10.17
CA ASN A 345 -7.77 -14.01 -11.33
C ASN A 345 -6.44 -13.35 -10.91
N PRO A 346 -5.47 -13.14 -11.81
CA PRO A 346 -4.16 -12.55 -11.46
C PRO A 346 -4.27 -11.24 -10.66
N TRP A 347 -5.17 -10.34 -11.04
CA TRP A 347 -5.38 -9.07 -10.34
C TRP A 347 -5.93 -9.23 -8.91
N MET A 348 -6.68 -10.31 -8.63
CA MET A 348 -7.18 -10.61 -7.28
C MET A 348 -6.04 -11.03 -6.36
N ILE A 349 -5.09 -11.80 -6.88
CA ILE A 349 -3.87 -12.22 -6.15
C ILE A 349 -3.03 -10.97 -5.82
N SER A 350 -2.80 -10.11 -6.82
CA SER A 350 -2.10 -8.84 -6.61
C SER A 350 -2.80 -7.97 -5.56
N GLN A 351 -4.12 -7.88 -5.61
CA GLN A 351 -4.91 -7.14 -4.62
C GLN A 351 -4.76 -7.72 -3.21
N ALA A 352 -4.73 -9.06 -3.08
CA ALA A 352 -4.55 -9.72 -1.79
C ALA A 352 -3.14 -9.45 -1.21
N GLN A 353 -2.12 -9.46 -2.05
CA GLN A 353 -0.75 -9.10 -1.65
C GLN A 353 -0.65 -7.64 -1.21
N GLU A 354 -1.17 -6.72 -2.02
CA GLU A 354 -1.22 -5.28 -1.67
C GLU A 354 -2.04 -5.00 -0.41
N PHE A 355 -3.09 -5.80 -0.16
CA PHE A 355 -3.87 -5.72 1.08
C PHE A 355 -3.03 -6.08 2.31
N ILE A 356 -2.19 -7.11 2.24
CA ILE A 356 -1.27 -7.46 3.33
C ILE A 356 -0.34 -6.28 3.65
N ASP A 357 0.21 -5.61 2.64
CA ASP A 357 1.04 -4.43 2.85
C ASP A 357 0.27 -3.28 3.47
N LEU A 358 -0.95 -3.06 2.99
CA LEU A 358 -1.82 -2.00 3.48
C LEU A 358 -2.17 -2.17 4.97
N ILE A 359 -2.58 -3.38 5.39
CA ILE A 359 -2.92 -3.62 6.80
C ILE A 359 -1.70 -3.50 7.71
N ARG A 360 -0.51 -3.87 7.22
CA ARG A 360 0.75 -3.68 7.96
C ARG A 360 1.13 -2.20 8.08
N MET A 361 0.94 -1.43 7.01
CA MET A 361 1.19 0.02 7.01
C MET A 361 0.25 0.75 7.98
N LEU A 362 -1.01 0.37 8.03
CA LEU A 362 -2.01 1.01 8.89
C LEU A 362 -1.93 0.52 10.34
N GLY A 363 -1.50 -0.73 10.56
CA GLY A 363 -1.32 -1.30 11.91
C GLY A 363 -2.54 -1.08 12.81
N ASP A 364 -2.27 -0.63 14.03
CA ASP A 364 -3.30 -0.37 15.06
C ASP A 364 -4.08 0.94 14.84
N GLU A 365 -3.85 1.64 13.72
CA GLU A 365 -4.59 2.87 13.42
C GLU A 365 -6.05 2.62 13.03
N ILE A 366 -6.37 1.40 12.61
CA ILE A 366 -7.71 1.00 12.17
C ILE A 366 -8.11 -0.36 12.73
N GLU A 367 -9.41 -0.56 12.86
CA GLU A 367 -10.06 -1.83 13.13
C GLU A 367 -10.81 -2.28 11.87
N LEU A 368 -10.49 -3.48 11.38
CA LEU A 368 -11.07 -4.04 10.15
C LEU A 368 -11.96 -5.24 10.48
N ASN A 369 -13.17 -5.22 9.93
CA ASN A 369 -14.10 -6.34 9.89
C ASN A 369 -14.41 -6.65 8.43
N ILE A 370 -13.97 -7.81 7.91
CA ILE A 370 -14.16 -8.21 6.51
C ILE A 370 -15.18 -9.34 6.46
N TYR A 371 -16.08 -9.28 5.48
CA TYR A 371 -17.17 -10.24 5.31
C TYR A 371 -16.99 -11.00 3.98
N GLY A 372 -16.42 -12.20 4.07
CA GLY A 372 -16.26 -13.12 2.96
C GLY A 372 -14.93 -13.01 2.19
N GLY A 373 -14.65 -14.04 1.40
CA GLY A 373 -13.57 -14.11 0.44
C GLY A 373 -12.16 -14.35 1.00
N LEU A 374 -11.19 -14.12 0.12
CA LEU A 374 -9.77 -14.32 0.41
C LEU A 374 -9.24 -13.29 1.41
N LEU A 375 -9.65 -12.01 1.31
CA LEU A 375 -9.16 -10.96 2.22
C LEU A 375 -9.61 -11.22 3.68
N HIS A 376 -10.83 -11.74 3.87
CA HIS A 376 -11.30 -12.16 5.19
C HIS A 376 -10.41 -13.26 5.75
N HIS A 377 -10.12 -14.29 4.96
CA HIS A 377 -9.27 -15.40 5.38
C HIS A 377 -7.83 -14.96 5.72
N ILE A 378 -7.26 -14.05 4.93
CA ILE A 378 -5.95 -13.45 5.21
C ILE A 378 -5.96 -12.73 6.57
N LEU A 379 -7.00 -11.92 6.83
CA LEU A 379 -7.10 -11.19 8.08
C LEU A 379 -7.25 -12.11 9.29
N GLU A 380 -8.09 -13.15 9.19
CA GLU A 380 -8.32 -14.11 10.28
C GLU A 380 -7.09 -14.97 10.60
N THR A 381 -6.35 -15.38 9.58
CA THR A 381 -5.19 -16.28 9.75
C THR A 381 -3.89 -15.54 9.97
N GLY A 382 -3.84 -14.24 9.71
CA GLY A 382 -2.60 -13.47 9.69
C GLY A 382 -1.64 -13.90 8.57
N ALA A 383 -2.18 -14.44 7.47
CA ALA A 383 -1.39 -14.94 6.35
C ALA A 383 -0.47 -13.87 5.78
N SER A 384 0.74 -14.28 5.43
CA SER A 384 1.76 -13.47 4.77
C SER A 384 1.78 -13.73 3.27
N TYR A 385 2.63 -13.02 2.54
CA TYR A 385 2.91 -13.31 1.12
C TYR A 385 3.32 -14.77 0.89
N ALA A 386 4.15 -15.32 1.77
CA ALA A 386 4.65 -16.70 1.68
C ALA A 386 3.54 -17.75 1.81
N ASP A 387 2.40 -17.37 2.35
CA ASP A 387 1.25 -18.25 2.56
C ASP A 387 0.30 -18.25 1.35
N ILE A 388 0.45 -17.32 0.39
CA ILE A 388 -0.32 -17.26 -0.86
C ILE A 388 0.45 -18.07 -1.92
N LYS A 389 0.02 -19.30 -2.19
CA LYS A 389 0.70 -20.22 -3.12
C LYS A 389 -0.23 -20.61 -4.26
N GLU A 390 0.22 -20.40 -5.49
CA GLU A 390 -0.40 -21.00 -6.67
C GLU A 390 -0.19 -22.51 -6.65
N ILE A 391 -1.19 -23.31 -7.08
CA ILE A 391 -1.15 -24.78 -7.12
C ILE A 391 -1.56 -25.32 -8.50
#